data_4f058ab8cea814d0da5d70effcb2bbd2
#
_entry.id   4f058ab8cea814d0da5d70effcb2bbd2
#
_cell.length_a   1.000
_cell.length_b   1.000
_cell.length_c   1.000
_cell.angle_alpha   90.00
_cell.angle_beta   90.00
_cell.angle_gamma   90.00
#
_symmetry.space_group_name_H-M   'P 1'
#
loop_
_entity.id
_entity.type
_entity.pdbx_description
1 polymer ?
#
loop_
_entity_poly.entity_id
_entity_poly.type
_entity_poly.pdbx_seq_one_letter_code
_entity_poly.pdbx_strand_id
1 'polypeptide(L)'
;MYFYMPLKIATIIGARPQFIKAAAISRAINTINQNDGSPLIHQILVHTGQHYDRNLSQIFFNEMEIPQPHYNLEVGSGPHGRQTGLMLEKIEEVLIHEKPDLCLVYGDTNSTLSGALAAAKLHIPVGHIEAGLRSYFRQMPEEINRILTDHLSTWLFCPTNTAVDNLKKEGINKGVYQTGDVMYDSILFYSQKVKAREHELLD
;
A
#
# COMPACT_ATOMS: atom_id res chain seq x y z
N MET A 1 21.86 27.27 3.96
CA MET A 1 20.59 26.87 3.33
C MET A 1 20.54 25.35 3.41
N TYR A 2 19.80 24.78 4.37
CA TYR A 2 19.65 23.34 4.45
C TYR A 2 18.72 22.89 3.32
N PHE A 3 19.25 22.17 2.32
CA PHE A 3 18.41 21.50 1.35
C PHE A 3 17.71 20.35 2.07
N TYR A 4 16.44 20.53 2.36
CA TYR A 4 15.58 19.46 2.86
C TYR A 4 15.36 18.48 1.71
N MET A 5 15.96 17.29 1.78
CA MET A 5 15.67 16.25 0.80
C MET A 5 14.26 15.68 1.12
N PRO A 6 13.38 15.53 0.11
CA PRO A 6 12.07 14.96 0.34
C PRO A 6 12.18 13.52 0.82
N LEU A 7 11.30 13.12 1.74
CA LEU A 7 11.17 11.74 2.19
C LEU A 7 10.75 10.86 1.00
N LYS A 8 11.57 9.87 0.66
CA LYS A 8 11.32 8.97 -0.48
C LYS A 8 10.58 7.72 -0.03
N ILE A 9 9.38 7.51 -0.55
CA ILE A 9 8.50 6.39 -0.16
C ILE A 9 8.25 5.49 -1.35
N ALA A 10 8.63 4.20 -1.24
CA ALA A 10 8.20 3.17 -2.19
C ALA A 10 6.83 2.63 -1.75
N THR A 11 5.83 2.72 -2.62
CA THR A 11 4.47 2.23 -2.39
C THR A 11 4.22 1.00 -3.24
N ILE A 12 4.05 -0.17 -2.61
CA ILE A 12 3.89 -1.45 -3.31
C ILE A 12 2.42 -1.84 -3.38
N ILE A 13 1.91 -2.01 -4.59
CA ILE A 13 0.53 -2.42 -4.87
C ILE A 13 0.48 -3.47 -5.97
N GLY A 14 -0.58 -4.30 -6.00
CA GLY A 14 -0.70 -5.34 -7.02
C GLY A 14 -2.12 -5.82 -7.28
N ALA A 15 -3.05 -5.60 -6.36
CA ALA A 15 -4.43 -6.03 -6.45
C ALA A 15 -5.40 -4.84 -6.38
N ARG A 16 -6.59 -4.99 -6.98
CA ARG A 16 -7.61 -3.91 -7.06
C ARG A 16 -7.88 -3.20 -5.73
N PRO A 17 -8.09 -3.88 -4.59
CA PRO A 17 -8.32 -3.20 -3.31
C PRO A 17 -7.15 -2.30 -2.88
N GLN A 18 -5.92 -2.67 -3.23
CA GLN A 18 -4.74 -1.89 -2.89
C GLN A 18 -4.68 -0.56 -3.66
N PHE A 19 -5.15 -0.53 -4.92
CA PHE A 19 -5.25 0.72 -5.67
C PHE A 19 -6.17 1.73 -4.99
N ILE A 20 -7.34 1.26 -4.50
CA ILE A 20 -8.30 2.09 -3.80
C ILE A 20 -7.69 2.68 -2.52
N LYS A 21 -6.97 1.86 -1.75
CA LYS A 21 -6.27 2.29 -0.53
C LYS A 21 -5.14 3.26 -0.84
N ALA A 22 -4.33 2.95 -1.84
CA ALA A 22 -3.20 3.80 -2.27
C ALA A 22 -3.67 5.17 -2.79
N ALA A 23 -4.84 5.25 -3.45
CA ALA A 23 -5.43 6.50 -3.90
C ALA A 23 -5.62 7.51 -2.76
N ALA A 24 -6.14 7.07 -1.61
CA ALA A 24 -6.33 7.94 -0.45
C ALA A 24 -4.99 8.49 0.06
N ILE A 25 -3.98 7.63 0.17
CA ILE A 25 -2.64 8.03 0.63
C ILE A 25 -1.95 8.94 -0.38
N SER A 26 -2.02 8.62 -1.68
CA SER A 26 -1.43 9.48 -2.73
C SER A 26 -2.07 10.87 -2.76
N ARG A 27 -3.38 10.99 -2.55
CA ARG A 27 -4.05 12.29 -2.42
C ARG A 27 -3.56 13.07 -1.20
N ALA A 28 -3.41 12.40 -0.05
CA ALA A 28 -2.88 13.04 1.15
C ALA A 28 -1.44 13.55 0.95
N ILE A 29 -0.58 12.75 0.31
CA ILE A 29 0.79 13.14 -0.06
C ILE A 29 0.77 14.37 -0.99
N ASN A 30 -0.08 14.35 -2.02
CA ASN A 30 -0.21 15.48 -2.95
C ASN A 30 -0.66 16.76 -2.23
N THR A 31 -1.62 16.67 -1.30
CA THR A 31 -2.07 17.80 -0.50
C THR A 31 -0.94 18.36 0.38
N ILE A 32 -0.15 17.50 1.01
CA ILE A 32 1.01 17.92 1.81
C ILE A 32 2.03 18.66 0.93
N ASN A 33 2.36 18.08 -0.24
CA ASN A 33 3.35 18.66 -1.15
C ASN A 33 2.92 20.02 -1.74
N GLN A 34 1.61 20.25 -1.88
CA GLN A 34 1.09 21.53 -2.40
C GLN A 34 1.16 22.67 -1.38
N ASN A 35 1.07 22.34 -0.10
CA ASN A 35 0.99 23.35 0.97
C ASN A 35 2.33 24.00 1.31
N ASP A 36 3.47 23.34 1.04
CA ASP A 36 4.80 23.78 1.52
C ASP A 36 5.73 24.38 0.43
N GLY A 37 5.24 24.56 -0.78
CA GLY A 37 6.02 25.19 -1.89
C GLY A 37 7.24 24.39 -2.38
N SER A 38 7.59 23.28 -1.70
CA SER A 38 8.57 22.29 -2.12
C SER A 38 8.07 20.89 -1.74
N PRO A 39 8.23 19.88 -2.59
CA PRO A 39 7.73 18.55 -2.29
C PRO A 39 8.47 17.98 -1.05
N LEU A 40 7.71 17.68 0.01
CA LEU A 40 8.21 17.05 1.24
C LEU A 40 8.30 15.53 1.10
N ILE A 41 7.45 14.94 0.25
CA ILE A 41 7.35 13.48 0.06
C ILE A 41 7.45 13.16 -1.42
N HIS A 42 8.38 12.30 -1.78
CA HIS A 42 8.50 11.72 -3.12
C HIS A 42 7.99 10.28 -3.12
N GLN A 43 6.79 10.06 -3.64
CA GLN A 43 6.18 8.74 -3.74
C GLN A 43 6.62 8.04 -5.03
N ILE A 44 7.13 6.81 -4.90
CA ILE A 44 7.43 5.89 -6.00
C ILE A 44 6.39 4.78 -5.96
N LEU A 45 5.50 4.74 -6.95
CA LEU A 45 4.46 3.74 -7.05
C LEU A 45 4.97 2.54 -7.85
N VAL A 46 4.97 1.36 -7.22
CA VAL A 46 5.39 0.08 -7.81
C VAL A 46 4.20 -0.85 -7.92
N HIS A 47 3.78 -1.13 -9.15
CA HIS A 47 2.72 -2.09 -9.45
C HIS A 47 3.33 -3.46 -9.72
N THR A 48 2.99 -4.47 -8.90
CA THR A 48 3.54 -5.83 -9.06
C THR A 48 2.95 -6.59 -10.24
N GLY A 49 1.76 -6.20 -10.71
CA GLY A 49 1.05 -6.92 -11.78
C GLY A 49 0.34 -8.18 -11.29
N GLN A 50 0.03 -8.30 -9.99
CA GLN A 50 -0.63 -9.49 -9.41
C GLN A 50 -1.97 -9.83 -10.10
N HIS A 51 -2.77 -8.81 -10.44
CA HIS A 51 -3.97 -8.93 -11.24
C HIS A 51 -3.75 -8.23 -12.57
N TYR A 52 -3.43 -9.02 -13.60
CA TYR A 52 -3.13 -8.51 -14.93
C TYR A 52 -4.40 -8.42 -15.78
N ASP A 53 -5.05 -7.27 -15.72
CA ASP A 53 -5.99 -6.84 -16.76
C ASP A 53 -5.59 -5.40 -17.14
N ARG A 54 -4.93 -5.25 -18.30
CA ARG A 54 -4.44 -3.96 -18.80
C ARG A 54 -5.55 -2.90 -18.84
N ASN A 55 -6.73 -3.28 -19.26
CA ASN A 55 -7.84 -2.35 -19.44
C ASN A 55 -8.44 -1.92 -18.10
N LEU A 56 -8.58 -2.85 -17.14
CA LEU A 56 -9.10 -2.55 -15.82
C LEU A 56 -8.13 -1.70 -14.98
N SER A 57 -6.84 -1.96 -15.08
CA SER A 57 -5.84 -1.17 -14.36
C SER A 57 -5.82 0.28 -14.82
N GLN A 58 -5.83 0.54 -16.14
CA GLN A 58 -5.79 1.90 -16.68
C GLN A 58 -7.04 2.72 -16.31
N ILE A 59 -8.22 2.12 -16.40
CA ILE A 59 -9.48 2.75 -15.98
C ILE A 59 -9.43 3.11 -14.51
N PHE A 60 -8.98 2.18 -13.65
CA PHE A 60 -8.83 2.45 -12.21
C PHE A 60 -7.90 3.61 -11.91
N PHE A 61 -6.74 3.68 -12.56
CA PHE A 61 -5.81 4.78 -12.35
C PHE A 61 -6.43 6.14 -12.72
N ASN A 62 -7.17 6.18 -13.84
CA ASN A 62 -7.80 7.41 -14.31
C ASN A 62 -8.99 7.83 -13.43
N GLU A 63 -9.90 6.89 -13.12
CA GLU A 63 -11.11 7.18 -12.35
C GLU A 63 -10.81 7.50 -10.88
N MET A 64 -9.81 6.85 -10.31
CA MET A 64 -9.41 7.03 -8.92
C MET A 64 -8.34 8.11 -8.71
N GLU A 65 -7.93 8.81 -9.78
CA GLU A 65 -6.91 9.86 -9.72
C GLU A 65 -5.62 9.38 -9.03
N ILE A 66 -5.25 8.12 -9.28
CA ILE A 66 -3.99 7.56 -8.79
C ILE A 66 -2.89 7.93 -9.78
N PRO A 67 -1.72 8.36 -9.32
CA PRO A 67 -0.57 8.54 -10.21
C PRO A 67 -0.25 7.25 -10.97
N GLN A 68 0.18 7.38 -12.23
CA GLN A 68 0.66 6.23 -12.97
C GLN A 68 1.83 5.58 -12.23
N PRO A 69 1.91 4.23 -12.20
CA PRO A 69 3.02 3.56 -11.52
C PRO A 69 4.34 3.89 -12.21
N HIS A 70 5.36 4.17 -11.42
CA HIS A 70 6.73 4.38 -11.89
C HIS A 70 7.33 3.07 -12.40
N TYR A 71 6.92 1.95 -11.79
CA TYR A 71 7.33 0.59 -12.14
C TYR A 71 6.12 -0.32 -12.28
N ASN A 72 6.08 -1.09 -13.38
CA ASN A 72 5.13 -2.19 -13.55
C ASN A 72 5.93 -3.49 -13.70
N LEU A 73 5.86 -4.37 -12.71
CA LEU A 73 6.69 -5.58 -12.64
C LEU A 73 6.13 -6.74 -13.47
N GLU A 74 4.88 -6.66 -13.90
CA GLU A 74 4.23 -7.64 -14.80
C GLU A 74 4.36 -9.11 -14.34
N VAL A 75 4.25 -9.38 -13.04
CA VAL A 75 4.44 -10.74 -12.50
C VAL A 75 3.30 -11.67 -12.91
N GLY A 76 2.07 -11.15 -13.03
CA GLY A 76 0.90 -11.92 -13.44
C GLY A 76 0.41 -12.90 -12.36
N SER A 77 -0.56 -13.74 -12.76
CA SER A 77 -1.15 -14.77 -11.91
C SER A 77 -0.32 -16.06 -11.92
N GLY A 78 -0.37 -16.84 -10.84
CA GLY A 78 0.33 -18.12 -10.75
C GLY A 78 0.22 -18.76 -9.38
N PRO A 79 0.83 -19.94 -9.17
CA PRO A 79 0.95 -20.56 -7.85
C PRO A 79 1.63 -19.59 -6.85
N HIS A 80 1.14 -19.57 -5.61
CA HIS A 80 1.60 -18.61 -4.58
C HIS A 80 3.12 -18.53 -4.45
N GLY A 81 3.82 -19.66 -4.36
CA GLY A 81 5.28 -19.68 -4.20
C GLY A 81 6.01 -19.04 -5.37
N ARG A 82 5.62 -19.36 -6.61
CA ARG A 82 6.21 -18.75 -7.81
C ARG A 82 5.90 -17.25 -7.87
N GLN A 83 4.64 -16.88 -7.66
CA GLN A 83 4.22 -15.49 -7.73
C GLN A 83 4.92 -14.64 -6.67
N THR A 84 4.92 -15.09 -5.41
CA THR A 84 5.61 -14.40 -4.31
C THR A 84 7.11 -14.29 -4.55
N GLY A 85 7.76 -15.36 -5.04
CA GLY A 85 9.19 -15.36 -5.34
C GLY A 85 9.57 -14.35 -6.43
N LEU A 86 8.82 -14.33 -7.54
CA LEU A 86 9.04 -13.36 -8.64
C LEU A 86 8.77 -11.92 -8.20
N MET A 87 7.74 -11.69 -7.37
CA MET A 87 7.48 -10.37 -6.80
C MET A 87 8.62 -9.93 -5.90
N LEU A 88 9.10 -10.83 -5.02
CA LEU A 88 10.20 -10.55 -4.09
C LEU A 88 11.45 -10.11 -4.84
N GLU A 89 11.87 -10.89 -5.85
CA GLU A 89 13.04 -10.60 -6.71
C GLU A 89 12.93 -9.22 -7.38
N LYS A 90 11.84 -8.98 -8.10
CA LYS A 90 11.66 -7.73 -8.85
C LYS A 90 11.46 -6.50 -7.96
N ILE A 91 10.80 -6.64 -6.82
CA ILE A 91 10.67 -5.55 -5.84
C ILE A 91 12.04 -5.23 -5.23
N GLU A 92 12.84 -6.24 -4.88
CA GLU A 92 14.20 -6.05 -4.35
C GLU A 92 15.06 -5.22 -5.31
N GLU A 93 15.05 -5.54 -6.62
CA GLU A 93 15.77 -4.78 -7.65
C GLU A 93 15.35 -3.29 -7.65
N VAL A 94 14.04 -3.01 -7.59
CA VAL A 94 13.53 -1.63 -7.52
C VAL A 94 13.99 -0.94 -6.24
N LEU A 95 13.89 -1.59 -5.09
CA LEU A 95 14.28 -1.00 -3.81
C LEU A 95 15.80 -0.71 -3.74
N ILE A 96 16.64 -1.58 -4.31
CA ILE A 96 18.09 -1.36 -4.42
C ILE A 96 18.40 -0.16 -5.32
N HIS A 97 17.67 -0.01 -6.43
CA HIS A 97 17.84 1.11 -7.36
C HIS A 97 17.39 2.44 -6.75
N GLU A 98 16.19 2.45 -6.19
CA GLU A 98 15.52 3.66 -5.71
C GLU A 98 15.99 4.12 -4.33
N LYS A 99 16.44 3.21 -3.48
CA LYS A 99 16.89 3.48 -2.10
C LYS A 99 15.90 4.35 -1.32
N PRO A 100 14.63 3.91 -1.17
CA PRO A 100 13.64 4.68 -0.45
C PRO A 100 13.92 4.70 1.05
N ASP A 101 13.44 5.75 1.73
CA ASP A 101 13.51 5.88 3.19
C ASP A 101 12.45 5.02 3.89
N LEU A 102 11.37 4.66 3.16
CA LEU A 102 10.22 3.90 3.66
C LEU A 102 9.62 3.06 2.53
N CYS A 103 9.23 1.83 2.85
CA CYS A 103 8.37 0.99 2.01
C CYS A 103 6.97 0.90 2.61
N LEU A 104 5.94 1.36 1.87
CA LEU A 104 4.54 1.22 2.25
C LEU A 104 3.92 0.02 1.55
N VAL A 105 3.24 -0.82 2.33
CA VAL A 105 2.48 -1.99 1.87
C VAL A 105 1.05 -1.94 2.41
N TYR A 106 0.11 -2.63 1.72
CA TYR A 106 -1.33 -2.49 1.97
C TYR A 106 -2.00 -3.86 2.09
N GLY A 107 -2.77 -4.08 3.15
CA GLY A 107 -3.59 -5.28 3.34
C GLY A 107 -2.76 -6.57 3.44
N ASP A 108 -3.13 -7.61 2.67
CA ASP A 108 -2.69 -8.98 2.94
C ASP A 108 -2.42 -9.84 1.69
N THR A 109 -2.17 -9.20 0.55
CA THR A 109 -1.89 -9.92 -0.70
C THR A 109 -0.45 -10.46 -0.76
N ASN A 110 -0.15 -11.28 -1.78
CA ASN A 110 1.23 -11.71 -2.03
C ASN A 110 2.16 -10.52 -2.31
N SER A 111 1.64 -9.45 -2.93
CA SER A 111 2.38 -8.20 -3.15
C SER A 111 2.76 -7.52 -1.83
N THR A 112 1.85 -7.55 -0.85
CA THR A 112 2.07 -7.00 0.49
C THR A 112 3.24 -7.72 1.19
N LEU A 113 3.16 -9.05 1.25
CA LEU A 113 4.20 -9.87 1.88
C LEU A 113 5.54 -9.71 1.16
N SER A 114 5.56 -9.76 -0.18
CA SER A 114 6.79 -9.64 -0.96
C SER A 114 7.45 -8.28 -0.77
N GLY A 115 6.65 -7.20 -0.76
CA GLY A 115 7.15 -5.84 -0.51
C GLY A 115 7.75 -5.68 0.88
N ALA A 116 7.03 -6.15 1.90
CA ALA A 116 7.51 -6.08 3.28
C ALA A 116 8.78 -6.90 3.50
N LEU A 117 8.84 -8.12 2.94
CA LEU A 117 9.99 -9.01 3.11
C LEU A 117 11.23 -8.47 2.38
N ALA A 118 11.09 -7.98 1.14
CA ALA A 118 12.18 -7.37 0.40
C ALA A 118 12.76 -6.16 1.14
N ALA A 119 11.87 -5.25 1.57
CA ALA A 119 12.28 -4.04 2.30
C ALA A 119 12.97 -4.36 3.62
N ALA A 120 12.41 -5.29 4.41
CA ALA A 120 12.97 -5.69 5.70
C ALA A 120 14.39 -6.30 5.56
N LYS A 121 14.62 -7.12 4.51
CA LYS A 121 15.95 -7.71 4.23
C LYS A 121 16.98 -6.66 3.78
N LEU A 122 16.54 -5.58 3.17
CA LEU A 122 17.37 -4.44 2.77
C LEU A 122 17.49 -3.39 3.89
N HIS A 123 16.97 -3.66 5.09
CA HIS A 123 16.93 -2.73 6.22
C HIS A 123 16.18 -1.41 5.93
N ILE A 124 15.25 -1.43 4.97
CA ILE A 124 14.33 -0.33 4.69
C ILE A 124 13.14 -0.46 5.63
N PRO A 125 12.80 0.56 6.42
CA PRO A 125 11.62 0.55 7.28
C PRO A 125 10.34 0.25 6.50
N VAL A 126 9.45 -0.56 7.08
CA VAL A 126 8.17 -0.94 6.47
C VAL A 126 7.02 -0.29 7.22
N GLY A 127 6.11 0.35 6.48
CA GLY A 127 4.82 0.80 6.97
C GLY A 127 3.71 -0.09 6.40
N HIS A 128 2.92 -0.70 7.28
CA HIS A 128 1.80 -1.55 6.89
C HIS A 128 0.47 -0.85 7.10
N ILE A 129 -0.23 -0.55 6.00
CA ILE A 129 -1.58 0.02 6.01
C ILE A 129 -2.60 -1.12 6.11
N GLU A 130 -3.56 -1.01 7.03
CA GLU A 130 -4.53 -2.04 7.40
C GLU A 130 -3.91 -3.19 8.21
N ALA A 131 -2.99 -2.84 9.10
CA ALA A 131 -2.30 -3.78 9.99
C ALA A 131 -3.22 -4.33 11.10
N GLY A 132 -2.86 -5.49 11.65
CA GLY A 132 -3.48 -6.07 12.85
C GLY A 132 -4.81 -6.77 12.63
N LEU A 133 -5.32 -6.86 11.40
CA LEU A 133 -6.51 -7.66 11.11
C LEU A 133 -6.20 -9.15 11.23
N ARG A 134 -7.15 -9.95 11.79
CA ARG A 134 -7.02 -11.40 11.92
C ARG A 134 -8.34 -12.09 11.60
N SER A 135 -8.27 -13.12 10.77
CA SER A 135 -9.36 -14.07 10.54
C SER A 135 -9.25 -15.31 11.46
N TYR A 136 -8.06 -15.54 12.00
CA TYR A 136 -7.68 -16.75 12.76
C TYR A 136 -7.81 -18.05 11.97
N PHE A 137 -7.97 -17.94 10.64
CA PHE A 137 -8.09 -19.09 9.74
C PHE A 137 -6.81 -19.26 8.92
N ARG A 138 -5.86 -20.01 9.46
CA ARG A 138 -4.52 -20.19 8.88
C ARG A 138 -4.45 -20.93 7.54
N GLN A 139 -5.55 -21.55 7.10
CA GLN A 139 -5.63 -22.12 5.75
C GLN A 139 -5.82 -21.03 4.68
N MET A 140 -6.18 -19.83 5.08
CA MET A 140 -6.29 -18.67 4.21
C MET A 140 -4.89 -18.09 3.95
N PRO A 141 -4.41 -18.03 2.69
CA PRO A 141 -3.09 -17.49 2.37
C PRO A 141 -2.91 -16.04 2.84
N GLU A 142 -3.97 -15.24 2.80
CA GLU A 142 -3.99 -13.85 3.24
C GLU A 142 -3.73 -13.73 4.74
N GLU A 143 -4.20 -14.68 5.55
CA GLU A 143 -3.92 -14.69 7.00
C GLU A 143 -2.43 -14.88 7.27
N ILE A 144 -1.76 -15.73 6.49
CA ILE A 144 -0.32 -15.94 6.59
C ILE A 144 0.40 -14.64 6.19
N ASN A 145 -0.01 -14.03 5.08
CA ASN A 145 0.59 -12.81 4.56
C ASN A 145 0.51 -11.66 5.59
N ARG A 146 -0.67 -11.41 6.19
CA ARG A 146 -0.86 -10.30 7.12
C ARG A 146 -0.08 -10.49 8.41
N ILE A 147 -0.05 -11.70 8.97
CA ILE A 147 0.72 -12.01 10.18
C ILE A 147 2.21 -11.73 9.93
N LEU A 148 2.77 -12.28 8.86
CA LEU A 148 4.19 -12.10 8.53
C LEU A 148 4.51 -10.63 8.25
N THR A 149 3.65 -9.93 7.51
CA THR A 149 3.82 -8.50 7.20
C THR A 149 3.83 -7.66 8.47
N ASP A 150 2.90 -7.90 9.40
CA ASP A 150 2.85 -7.18 10.67
C ASP A 150 4.15 -7.36 11.47
N HIS A 151 4.68 -8.59 11.55
CA HIS A 151 5.93 -8.88 12.27
C HIS A 151 7.19 -8.30 11.60
N LEU A 152 7.15 -8.00 10.30
CA LEU A 152 8.24 -7.34 9.56
C LEU A 152 8.17 -5.82 9.62
N SER A 153 7.01 -5.25 10.00
CA SER A 153 6.75 -3.83 9.87
C SER A 153 7.27 -3.00 11.04
N THR A 154 7.82 -1.82 10.73
CA THR A 154 8.25 -0.81 11.69
C THR A 154 7.07 0.03 12.17
N TRP A 155 6.15 0.37 11.26
CA TRP A 155 4.94 1.13 11.55
C TRP A 155 3.71 0.35 11.07
N LEU A 156 2.73 0.22 11.98
CA LEU A 156 1.52 -0.55 11.80
C LEU A 156 0.32 0.39 11.96
N PHE A 157 -0.33 0.68 10.85
CA PHE A 157 -1.49 1.58 10.80
C PHE A 157 -2.78 0.75 10.86
N CYS A 158 -3.38 0.70 12.04
CA CYS A 158 -4.51 -0.16 12.36
C CYS A 158 -5.85 0.53 12.07
N PRO A 159 -6.81 -0.15 11.43
CA PRO A 159 -8.12 0.43 11.15
C PRO A 159 -9.02 0.50 12.38
N THR A 160 -8.83 -0.38 13.37
CA THR A 160 -9.74 -0.51 14.53
C THR A 160 -8.98 -0.82 15.81
N ASN A 161 -9.64 -0.62 16.96
CA ASN A 161 -9.14 -1.06 18.27
C ASN A 161 -8.88 -2.58 18.32
N THR A 162 -9.74 -3.38 17.69
CA THR A 162 -9.58 -4.84 17.62
C THR A 162 -8.26 -5.21 16.92
N ALA A 163 -7.88 -4.48 15.86
CA ALA A 163 -6.61 -4.69 15.17
C ALA A 163 -5.41 -4.38 16.09
N VAL A 164 -5.48 -3.29 16.86
CA VAL A 164 -4.45 -2.95 17.87
C VAL A 164 -4.34 -4.05 18.93
N ASP A 165 -5.48 -4.53 19.45
CA ASP A 165 -5.52 -5.59 20.45
C ASP A 165 -4.96 -6.93 19.94
N ASN A 166 -5.16 -7.25 18.66
CA ASN A 166 -4.59 -8.43 18.03
C ASN A 166 -3.06 -8.35 18.01
N LEU A 167 -2.49 -7.23 17.58
CA LEU A 167 -1.04 -7.01 17.58
C LEU A 167 -0.45 -7.12 18.98
N LYS A 168 -1.12 -6.52 19.97
CA LYS A 168 -0.71 -6.60 21.37
C LYS A 168 -0.68 -8.04 21.89
N LYS A 169 -1.67 -8.88 21.54
CA LYS A 169 -1.70 -10.31 21.90
C LYS A 169 -0.53 -11.09 21.27
N GLU A 170 -0.03 -10.65 20.14
CA GLU A 170 1.14 -11.21 19.44
C GLU A 170 2.47 -10.61 19.91
N GLY A 171 2.45 -9.74 20.93
CA GLY A 171 3.65 -9.11 21.48
C GLY A 171 4.15 -7.88 20.71
N ILE A 172 3.42 -7.42 19.70
CA ILE A 172 3.77 -6.23 18.93
C ILE A 172 3.17 -5.00 19.62
N ASN A 173 4.04 -4.25 20.32
CA ASN A 173 3.62 -3.12 21.15
C ASN A 173 4.26 -1.78 20.71
N LYS A 174 5.14 -1.80 19.71
CA LYS A 174 5.84 -0.59 19.22
C LYS A 174 5.43 -0.31 17.79
N GLY A 175 5.38 0.96 17.42
CA GLY A 175 5.05 1.39 16.06
C GLY A 175 3.58 1.15 15.66
N VAL A 176 2.69 0.91 16.63
CA VAL A 176 1.27 0.62 16.40
C VAL A 176 0.47 1.91 16.55
N TYR A 177 -0.26 2.28 15.50
CA TYR A 177 -1.08 3.49 15.44
C TYR A 177 -2.49 3.14 14.96
N GLN A 178 -3.51 3.54 15.71
CA GLN A 178 -4.88 3.45 15.23
C GLN A 178 -5.19 4.69 14.40
N THR A 179 -5.31 4.52 13.08
CA THR A 179 -5.50 5.63 12.12
C THR A 179 -6.88 5.63 11.46
N GLY A 180 -7.66 4.58 11.67
CA GLY A 180 -8.91 4.39 10.95
C GLY A 180 -8.72 3.59 9.65
N ASP A 181 -9.83 3.41 8.92
CA ASP A 181 -9.90 2.57 7.73
C ASP A 181 -9.78 3.42 6.45
N VAL A 182 -8.66 3.25 5.75
CA VAL A 182 -8.38 3.96 4.48
C VAL A 182 -9.39 3.62 3.36
N MET A 183 -10.06 2.46 3.42
CA MET A 183 -11.17 2.14 2.52
C MET A 183 -12.39 3.02 2.80
N TYR A 184 -12.68 3.26 4.08
CA TYR A 184 -13.76 4.16 4.48
C TYR A 184 -13.50 5.60 4.02
N ASP A 185 -12.27 6.09 4.14
CA ASP A 185 -11.86 7.40 3.62
C ASP A 185 -12.09 7.50 2.11
N SER A 186 -11.76 6.42 1.37
CA SER A 186 -12.00 6.35 -0.06
C SER A 186 -13.49 6.39 -0.40
N ILE A 187 -14.34 5.66 0.34
CA ILE A 187 -15.80 5.67 0.16
C ILE A 187 -16.36 7.08 0.38
N LEU A 188 -15.95 7.75 1.45
CA LEU A 188 -16.40 9.12 1.74
C LEU A 188 -16.03 10.08 0.61
N PHE A 189 -14.78 10.02 0.14
CA PHE A 189 -14.31 10.88 -0.95
C PHE A 189 -15.09 10.67 -2.24
N TYR A 190 -15.24 9.41 -2.70
CA TYR A 190 -15.94 9.13 -3.95
C TYR A 190 -17.44 9.35 -3.85
N SER A 191 -18.06 9.13 -2.68
CA SER A 191 -19.49 9.46 -2.46
C SER A 191 -19.76 10.95 -2.67
N GLN A 192 -18.86 11.82 -2.22
CA GLN A 192 -18.99 13.26 -2.46
C GLN A 192 -18.85 13.61 -3.94
N LYS A 193 -17.91 12.99 -4.65
CA LYS A 193 -17.70 13.17 -6.08
C LYS A 193 -18.92 12.74 -6.91
N VAL A 194 -19.49 11.56 -6.59
CA VAL A 194 -20.69 11.06 -7.28
C VAL A 194 -21.87 12.01 -7.07
N LYS A 195 -22.11 12.48 -5.84
CA LYS A 195 -23.16 13.48 -5.56
C LYS A 195 -22.99 14.76 -6.35
N ALA A 196 -21.76 15.24 -6.53
CA ALA A 196 -21.48 16.45 -7.32
C ALA A 196 -21.74 16.24 -8.82
N ARG A 197 -21.73 14.99 -9.32
CA ARG A 197 -21.93 14.62 -10.73
C ARG A 197 -23.29 13.94 -10.99
N GLU A 198 -24.19 13.93 -9.99
CA GLU A 198 -25.47 13.21 -10.07
C GLU A 198 -26.30 13.67 -11.29
N HIS A 199 -26.26 14.96 -11.64
CA HIS A 199 -26.94 15.48 -12.83
C HIS A 199 -26.31 15.02 -14.15
N GLU A 200 -25.03 14.67 -14.18
CA GLU A 200 -24.36 14.18 -15.39
C GLU A 200 -24.56 12.67 -15.62
N LEU A 201 -24.93 11.94 -14.56
CA LEU A 201 -25.07 10.48 -14.60
C LEU A 201 -26.51 10.01 -14.83
N LEU A 202 -27.49 10.92 -14.71
CA LEU A 202 -28.92 10.63 -14.86
C LEU A 202 -29.49 11.07 -16.23
N ASP A 203 -28.69 11.74 -17.05
CA ASP A 203 -28.96 12.07 -18.46
C ASP A 203 -28.32 11.02 -19.39
#